data_4aa31b49e5a4630d6a48ef1282ed64b4
#
_entry.id   4aa31b49e5a4630d6a48ef1282ed64b4
#
_cell.length_a   1.000
_cell.length_b   1.000
_cell.length_c   1.000
_cell.angle_alpha   90.00
_cell.angle_beta   90.00
_cell.angle_gamma   90.00
#
_symmetry.space_group_name_H-M   'P 1'
#
loop_
_entity.id
_entity.type
_entity.pdbx_description
1 polymer ?
#
loop_
_entity_poly.entity_id
_entity_poly.type
_entity_poly.pdbx_seq_one_letter_code
_entity_poly.pdbx_strand_id
1 'polypeptide(L)'
;MLHKKVYSTISKGGKILFISTKKQASEAIAELAKDTDQYYVNYRWLGGMLTNWGTISNSIKKLNKINLDLSSENRGFTKKELLKMSGQRDKLQRSLGGIAEMKKVPDLVFIIDTNYESLAIKESIKLGIPIVAILDTNSNPDGIDFPIPGNDDARRSIDLYCNLLKETINNAKKDFPKEVEAKSEEKKKDIDEKSLKENKNIILNY
;
A
#
# COMPACT_ATOMS: atom_id res chain seq x y z
N MET A 1 14.32 -0.04 -13.91
CA MET A 1 14.28 0.64 -12.60
C MET A 1 13.07 0.25 -11.75
N LEU A 2 11.87 0.27 -12.31
CA LEU A 2 10.61 -0.13 -11.64
C LEU A 2 10.71 -1.47 -10.88
N HIS A 3 11.03 -2.54 -11.62
CA HIS A 3 11.13 -3.90 -11.08
C HIS A 3 12.03 -3.97 -9.84
N LYS A 4 13.20 -3.32 -9.87
CA LYS A 4 14.14 -3.30 -8.74
C LYS A 4 13.54 -2.60 -7.51
N LYS A 5 12.82 -1.47 -7.68
CA LYS A 5 12.24 -0.74 -6.54
C LYS A 5 11.08 -1.47 -5.91
N VAL A 6 10.13 -1.95 -6.72
CA VAL A 6 9.00 -2.77 -6.26
C VAL A 6 9.50 -4.02 -5.55
N TYR A 7 10.42 -4.76 -6.20
CA TYR A 7 11.04 -5.94 -5.62
C TYR A 7 11.71 -5.65 -4.28
N SER A 8 12.58 -4.62 -4.20
CA SER A 8 13.28 -4.26 -2.96
C SER A 8 12.36 -3.76 -1.84
N THR A 9 11.19 -3.22 -2.17
CA THR A 9 10.21 -2.80 -1.17
C THR A 9 9.51 -4.03 -0.57
N ILE A 10 9.08 -4.96 -1.41
CA ILE A 10 8.37 -6.17 -0.98
C ILE A 10 9.32 -7.15 -0.27
N SER A 11 10.54 -7.36 -0.76
CA SER A 11 11.51 -8.26 -0.12
C SER A 11 11.93 -7.81 1.28
N LYS A 12 11.75 -6.51 1.59
CA LYS A 12 11.92 -5.95 2.95
C LYS A 12 10.64 -5.97 3.81
N GLY A 13 9.56 -6.58 3.32
CA GLY A 13 8.27 -6.60 4.01
C GLY A 13 7.48 -5.30 3.91
N GLY A 14 7.86 -4.40 3.01
CA GLY A 14 7.14 -3.16 2.75
C GLY A 14 5.82 -3.40 2.02
N LYS A 15 4.90 -2.44 2.12
CA LYS A 15 3.58 -2.48 1.48
C LYS A 15 3.45 -1.39 0.42
N ILE A 16 2.77 -1.73 -0.65
CA ILE A 16 2.51 -0.85 -1.79
C ILE A 16 1.06 -0.41 -1.77
N LEU A 17 0.81 0.87 -2.05
CA LEU A 17 -0.52 1.39 -2.31
C LEU A 17 -0.68 1.64 -3.81
N PHE A 18 -1.61 0.93 -4.42
CA PHE A 18 -1.98 1.09 -5.82
C PHE A 18 -3.10 2.10 -5.95
N ILE A 19 -2.94 3.10 -6.82
CA ILE A 19 -3.90 4.19 -6.99
C ILE A 19 -4.26 4.35 -8.46
N SER A 20 -5.52 4.24 -8.77
CA SER A 20 -6.13 4.75 -9.98
C SER A 20 -7.65 4.80 -9.83
N THR A 21 -8.20 5.99 -9.90
CA THR A 21 -9.65 6.21 -9.88
C THR A 21 -10.24 6.29 -11.29
N LYS A 22 -9.38 6.17 -12.32
CA LYS A 22 -9.76 6.11 -13.73
C LYS A 22 -10.53 4.82 -14.01
N LYS A 23 -11.68 4.93 -14.65
CA LYS A 23 -12.60 3.80 -14.87
C LYS A 23 -11.94 2.60 -15.56
N GLN A 24 -11.00 2.86 -16.51
CA GLN A 24 -10.31 1.82 -17.27
C GLN A 24 -9.36 0.99 -16.40
N ALA A 25 -8.76 1.58 -15.38
CA ALA A 25 -7.72 0.97 -14.53
C ALA A 25 -8.26 0.50 -13.18
N SER A 26 -9.40 1.01 -12.71
CA SER A 26 -9.90 0.84 -11.35
C SER A 26 -10.11 -0.63 -10.95
N GLU A 27 -10.57 -1.47 -11.89
CA GLU A 27 -10.80 -2.90 -11.67
C GLU A 27 -9.48 -3.68 -11.63
N ALA A 28 -8.62 -3.48 -12.65
CA ALA A 28 -7.33 -4.16 -12.76
C ALA A 28 -6.42 -3.89 -11.55
N ILE A 29 -6.40 -2.65 -11.04
CA ILE A 29 -5.65 -2.29 -9.84
C ILE A 29 -6.20 -2.96 -8.59
N ALA A 30 -7.52 -3.06 -8.44
CA ALA A 30 -8.12 -3.71 -7.30
C ALA A 30 -7.84 -5.22 -7.29
N GLU A 31 -7.88 -5.88 -8.45
CA GLU A 31 -7.52 -7.29 -8.61
C GLU A 31 -6.04 -7.52 -8.30
N LEU A 32 -5.14 -6.73 -8.89
CA LEU A 32 -3.72 -6.79 -8.61
C LEU A 32 -3.42 -6.70 -7.11
N ALA A 33 -4.00 -5.71 -6.44
CA ALA A 33 -3.76 -5.48 -5.02
C ALA A 33 -4.27 -6.62 -4.14
N LYS A 34 -5.46 -7.15 -4.43
CA LYS A 34 -6.03 -8.31 -3.72
C LYS A 34 -5.19 -9.56 -3.91
N ASP A 35 -4.81 -9.88 -5.16
CA ASP A 35 -4.02 -11.06 -5.50
C ASP A 35 -2.61 -11.03 -4.90
N THR A 36 -2.09 -9.83 -4.66
CA THR A 36 -0.75 -9.61 -4.11
C THR A 36 -0.74 -9.17 -2.66
N ASP A 37 -1.88 -9.18 -1.97
CA ASP A 37 -2.02 -8.75 -0.57
C ASP A 37 -1.40 -7.35 -0.36
N GLN A 38 -1.77 -6.43 -1.23
CA GLN A 38 -1.38 -5.03 -1.17
C GLN A 38 -2.61 -4.13 -1.02
N TYR A 39 -2.41 -2.83 -0.85
CA TYR A 39 -3.47 -1.85 -0.67
C TYR A 39 -3.86 -1.18 -1.99
N TYR A 40 -5.10 -0.70 -2.11
CA TYR A 40 -5.54 0.02 -3.30
C TYR A 40 -6.56 1.10 -3.01
N VAL A 41 -6.60 2.11 -3.88
CA VAL A 41 -7.65 3.12 -3.98
C VAL A 41 -8.08 3.21 -5.43
N ASN A 42 -9.31 2.78 -5.73
CA ASN A 42 -9.81 2.62 -7.09
C ASN A 42 -11.13 3.34 -7.37
N TYR A 43 -11.64 4.12 -6.42
CA TYR A 43 -12.92 4.81 -6.59
C TYR A 43 -12.77 6.33 -6.53
N ARG A 44 -12.24 6.87 -5.44
CA ARG A 44 -12.01 8.28 -5.25
C ARG A 44 -10.94 8.52 -4.20
N TRP A 45 -9.97 9.35 -4.52
CA TRP A 45 -9.03 9.84 -3.53
C TRP A 45 -9.69 10.86 -2.63
N LEU A 46 -9.67 10.64 -1.33
CA LEU A 46 -10.17 11.61 -0.34
C LEU A 46 -9.01 12.52 0.08
N GLY A 47 -9.23 13.84 0.06
CA GLY A 47 -8.20 14.78 0.52
C GLY A 47 -7.74 14.46 1.95
N GLY A 48 -6.42 14.39 2.14
CA GLY A 48 -5.84 14.02 3.42
C GLY A 48 -5.75 12.50 3.66
N MET A 49 -5.93 11.66 2.63
CA MET A 49 -5.94 10.21 2.80
C MET A 49 -4.64 9.66 3.40
N LEU A 50 -3.50 10.23 3.07
CA LEU A 50 -2.21 9.91 3.67
C LEU A 50 -1.78 10.96 4.70
N THR A 51 -1.91 12.24 4.38
CA THR A 51 -1.44 13.35 5.22
C THR A 51 -2.27 13.54 6.50
N ASN A 52 -3.52 13.08 6.52
CA ASN A 52 -4.40 13.07 7.70
C ASN A 52 -4.86 11.65 8.04
N TRP A 53 -3.90 10.73 8.11
CA TRP A 53 -4.14 9.31 8.37
C TRP A 53 -4.96 9.04 9.64
N GLY A 54 -4.79 9.87 10.68
CA GLY A 54 -5.58 9.75 11.93
C GLY A 54 -7.08 9.82 11.70
N THR A 55 -7.54 10.77 10.89
CA THR A 55 -8.97 10.93 10.55
C THR A 55 -9.47 9.81 9.66
N ILE A 56 -8.65 9.38 8.69
CA ILE A 56 -8.97 8.26 7.81
C ILE A 56 -9.07 6.96 8.60
N SER A 57 -8.13 6.70 9.50
CA SER A 57 -8.14 5.53 10.40
C SER A 57 -9.41 5.47 11.26
N ASN A 58 -9.89 6.61 11.77
CA ASN A 58 -11.17 6.67 12.49
C ASN A 58 -12.36 6.33 11.59
N SER A 59 -12.33 6.76 10.33
CA SER A 59 -13.36 6.39 9.34
C SER A 59 -13.33 4.89 9.01
N ILE A 60 -12.15 4.28 8.95
CA ILE A 60 -11.97 2.83 8.80
C ILE A 60 -12.50 2.08 10.02
N LYS A 61 -12.21 2.54 11.24
CA LYS A 61 -12.78 1.96 12.47
C LYS A 61 -14.30 2.01 12.46
N LYS A 62 -14.89 3.12 11.98
CA LYS A 62 -16.33 3.25 11.82
C LYS A 62 -16.89 2.26 10.81
N LEU A 63 -16.22 2.05 9.66
CA LEU A 63 -16.59 1.03 8.68
C LEU A 63 -16.60 -0.37 9.30
N ASN A 64 -15.54 -0.73 10.01
CA ASN A 64 -15.43 -2.03 10.67
C ASN A 64 -16.52 -2.22 11.74
N LYS A 65 -16.83 -1.18 12.52
CA LYS A 65 -17.94 -1.23 13.49
C LYS A 65 -19.27 -1.47 12.80
N ILE A 66 -19.57 -0.74 11.73
CA ILE A 66 -20.83 -0.92 10.97
C ILE A 66 -20.91 -2.35 10.40
N ASN A 67 -19.81 -2.91 9.91
CA ASN A 67 -19.76 -4.29 9.42
C ASN A 67 -20.10 -5.28 10.54
N LEU A 68 -19.54 -5.10 11.73
CA LEU A 68 -19.85 -5.93 12.91
C LEU A 68 -21.32 -5.80 13.33
N ASP A 69 -21.82 -4.57 13.42
CA ASP A 69 -23.21 -4.30 13.79
C ASP A 69 -24.20 -4.93 12.77
N LEU A 70 -23.87 -4.93 11.49
CA LEU A 70 -24.68 -5.55 10.45
C LEU A 70 -24.58 -7.08 10.41
N SER A 71 -23.50 -7.68 10.88
CA SER A 71 -23.30 -9.14 10.94
C SER A 71 -23.85 -9.79 12.21
N SER A 72 -24.08 -9.03 13.27
CA SER A 72 -24.60 -9.56 14.54
C SER A 72 -26.07 -9.99 14.42
N GLU A 73 -26.43 -11.16 14.96
CA GLU A 73 -27.80 -11.70 14.93
C GLU A 73 -28.75 -10.98 15.89
N ASN A 74 -28.28 -10.51 17.04
CA ASN A 74 -29.05 -9.73 18.03
C ASN A 74 -29.05 -8.24 17.69
N ARG A 75 -29.88 -7.88 16.71
CA ARG A 75 -30.01 -6.50 16.23
C ARG A 75 -31.17 -5.80 16.91
N GLY A 76 -30.89 -4.97 17.91
CA GLY A 76 -31.87 -4.02 18.46
C GLY A 76 -32.25 -2.90 17.50
N PHE A 77 -31.87 -3.01 16.21
CA PHE A 77 -32.09 -1.98 15.18
C PHE A 77 -33.38 -2.18 14.41
N THR A 78 -34.08 -1.09 14.11
CA THR A 78 -35.22 -1.09 13.21
C THR A 78 -34.82 -1.32 11.76
N LYS A 79 -35.73 -1.78 10.90
CA LYS A 79 -35.46 -1.96 9.45
C LYS A 79 -34.96 -0.69 8.77
N LYS A 80 -35.44 0.48 9.18
CA LYS A 80 -35.02 1.79 8.66
C LYS A 80 -33.57 2.11 9.03
N GLU A 81 -33.18 1.79 10.25
CA GLU A 81 -31.77 1.99 10.71
C GLU A 81 -30.82 1.05 9.98
N LEU A 82 -31.19 -0.21 9.81
CA LEU A 82 -30.38 -1.17 9.05
C LEU A 82 -30.16 -0.72 7.61
N LEU A 83 -31.19 -0.19 6.94
CA LEU A 83 -31.06 0.34 5.59
C LEU A 83 -30.11 1.56 5.54
N LYS A 84 -30.20 2.47 6.52
CA LYS A 84 -29.32 3.63 6.63
C LYS A 84 -27.88 3.21 6.89
N MET A 85 -27.66 2.25 7.77
CA MET A 85 -26.32 1.70 8.08
C MET A 85 -25.71 1.00 6.86
N SER A 86 -26.49 0.19 6.14
CA SER A 86 -26.04 -0.46 4.90
C SER A 86 -25.62 0.56 3.85
N GLY A 87 -26.42 1.60 3.61
CA GLY A 87 -26.03 2.68 2.68
C GLY A 87 -24.79 3.45 3.11
N GLN A 88 -24.58 3.63 4.42
CA GLN A 88 -23.36 4.26 4.96
C GLN A 88 -22.14 3.34 4.81
N ARG A 89 -22.28 2.05 5.11
CA ARG A 89 -21.26 1.02 4.89
C ARG A 89 -20.81 1.02 3.42
N ASP A 90 -21.75 0.98 2.48
CA ASP A 90 -21.44 0.88 1.05
C ASP A 90 -20.65 2.10 0.55
N LYS A 91 -20.97 3.30 1.04
CA LYS A 91 -20.21 4.51 0.73
C LYS A 91 -18.77 4.45 1.27
N LEU A 92 -18.59 4.04 2.52
CA LEU A 92 -17.29 3.90 3.14
C LEU A 92 -16.47 2.77 2.50
N GLN A 93 -17.11 1.64 2.22
CA GLN A 93 -16.47 0.48 1.60
C GLN A 93 -15.92 0.80 0.21
N ARG A 94 -16.65 1.55 -0.60
CA ARG A 94 -16.19 1.98 -1.93
C ARG A 94 -14.94 2.87 -1.86
N SER A 95 -14.88 3.76 -0.87
CA SER A 95 -13.78 4.74 -0.77
C SER A 95 -12.59 4.23 0.03
N LEU A 96 -12.81 3.40 1.05
CA LEU A 96 -11.80 3.01 2.03
C LEU A 96 -11.56 1.50 2.10
N GLY A 97 -12.37 0.69 1.41
CA GLY A 97 -12.29 -0.77 1.49
C GLY A 97 -10.92 -1.32 1.13
N GLY A 98 -10.27 -0.75 0.10
CA GLY A 98 -8.92 -1.18 -0.32
C GLY A 98 -7.78 -0.83 0.64
N ILE A 99 -8.05 0.03 1.61
CA ILE A 99 -7.08 0.45 2.66
C ILE A 99 -7.56 0.09 4.06
N ALA A 100 -8.63 -0.68 4.19
CA ALA A 100 -9.23 -1.00 5.50
C ALA A 100 -8.28 -1.75 6.44
N GLU A 101 -7.38 -2.55 5.90
CA GLU A 101 -6.37 -3.30 6.65
C GLU A 101 -5.04 -2.55 6.84
N MET A 102 -4.92 -1.35 6.28
CA MET A 102 -3.70 -0.56 6.36
C MET A 102 -3.51 -0.01 7.78
N LYS A 103 -2.38 -0.38 8.42
CA LYS A 103 -2.04 0.06 9.79
C LYS A 103 -1.17 1.30 9.82
N LYS A 104 -0.37 1.52 8.78
CA LYS A 104 0.55 2.66 8.62
C LYS A 104 0.51 3.14 7.17
N VAL A 105 1.05 4.31 6.90
CA VAL A 105 1.24 4.80 5.53
C VAL A 105 2.09 3.81 4.72
N PRO A 106 1.86 3.69 3.40
CA PRO A 106 2.56 2.72 2.56
C PRO A 106 4.03 3.09 2.37
N ASP A 107 4.86 2.09 2.06
CA ASP A 107 6.29 2.27 1.82
C ASP A 107 6.60 2.64 0.36
N LEU A 108 5.63 2.46 -0.54
CA LEU A 108 5.68 2.82 -1.96
C LEU A 108 4.27 3.10 -2.47
N VAL A 109 4.15 4.07 -3.36
CA VAL A 109 2.90 4.37 -4.07
C VAL A 109 3.08 4.08 -5.56
N PHE A 110 2.11 3.37 -6.16
CA PHE A 110 2.04 3.14 -7.60
C PHE A 110 0.80 3.80 -8.18
N ILE A 111 0.98 4.63 -9.20
CA ILE A 111 -0.08 5.46 -9.78
C ILE A 111 -0.22 5.19 -11.28
N ILE A 112 -1.44 5.09 -11.75
CA ILE A 112 -1.77 5.15 -13.18
C ILE A 112 -2.54 6.46 -13.43
N ASP A 113 -2.04 7.27 -14.35
CA ASP A 113 -2.52 8.61 -14.69
C ASP A 113 -2.26 9.65 -13.59
N THR A 114 -1.15 10.38 -13.75
CA THR A 114 -0.71 11.41 -12.78
C THR A 114 -1.58 12.67 -12.81
N ASN A 115 -2.23 12.99 -13.94
CA ASN A 115 -3.12 14.13 -14.02
C ASN A 115 -4.38 13.91 -13.19
N TYR A 116 -4.93 12.69 -13.25
CA TYR A 116 -6.13 12.32 -12.53
C TYR A 116 -5.86 12.23 -11.01
N GLU A 117 -4.70 11.69 -10.64
CA GLU A 117 -4.33 11.42 -9.24
C GLU A 117 -3.38 12.48 -8.64
N SER A 118 -3.43 13.72 -9.15
CA SER A 118 -2.53 14.82 -8.74
C SER A 118 -2.55 15.09 -7.22
N LEU A 119 -3.68 14.87 -6.55
CA LEU A 119 -3.78 15.05 -5.10
C LEU A 119 -3.02 13.97 -4.33
N ALA A 120 -3.12 12.71 -4.77
CA ALA A 120 -2.39 11.60 -4.19
C ALA A 120 -0.86 11.80 -4.32
N ILE A 121 -0.41 12.32 -5.48
CA ILE A 121 0.99 12.66 -5.71
C ILE A 121 1.47 13.72 -4.73
N LYS A 122 0.73 14.84 -4.60
CA LYS A 122 1.09 15.92 -3.67
C LYS A 122 1.19 15.44 -2.22
N GLU A 123 0.27 14.57 -1.79
CA GLU A 123 0.31 14.01 -0.44
C GLU A 123 1.49 13.05 -0.25
N SER A 124 1.81 12.22 -1.26
CA SER A 124 2.95 11.30 -1.21
C SER A 124 4.28 12.05 -1.15
N ILE A 125 4.45 13.10 -1.97
CA ILE A 125 5.62 13.99 -1.93
C ILE A 125 5.78 14.63 -0.55
N LYS A 126 4.68 15.16 0.01
CA LYS A 126 4.70 15.80 1.33
C LYS A 126 5.15 14.85 2.45
N LEU A 127 4.88 13.58 2.32
CA LEU A 127 5.26 12.54 3.30
C LEU A 127 6.59 11.86 2.95
N GLY A 128 7.23 12.21 1.83
CA GLY A 128 8.46 11.57 1.38
C GLY A 128 8.29 10.10 0.98
N ILE A 129 7.08 9.70 0.56
CA ILE A 129 6.80 8.34 0.11
C ILE A 129 7.19 8.25 -1.36
N PRO A 130 8.07 7.33 -1.75
CA PRO A 130 8.50 7.19 -3.14
C PRO A 130 7.33 6.82 -4.06
N ILE A 131 7.33 7.45 -5.24
CA ILE A 131 6.25 7.35 -6.22
C ILE A 131 6.76 6.66 -7.49
N VAL A 132 6.05 5.63 -7.90
CA VAL A 132 6.15 5.01 -9.23
C VAL A 132 4.89 5.38 -9.99
N ALA A 133 5.02 5.94 -11.19
CA ALA A 133 3.84 6.31 -11.97
C ALA A 133 3.99 5.97 -13.45
N ILE A 134 2.88 5.56 -14.05
CA ILE A 134 2.74 5.47 -15.51
C ILE A 134 2.40 6.87 -16.01
N LEU A 135 3.20 7.34 -16.97
CA LEU A 135 3.10 8.67 -17.55
C LEU A 135 2.81 8.58 -19.05
N ASP A 136 1.70 9.14 -19.46
CA ASP A 136 1.42 9.35 -20.88
C ASP A 136 2.01 10.71 -21.35
N THR A 137 1.90 11.01 -22.63
CA THR A 137 2.49 12.18 -23.28
C THR A 137 2.02 13.53 -22.73
N ASN A 138 0.84 13.57 -22.11
CA ASN A 138 0.24 14.76 -21.48
C ASN A 138 0.54 14.88 -19.97
N SER A 139 1.37 14.00 -19.43
CA SER A 139 1.65 13.91 -17.99
C SER A 139 2.94 14.65 -17.61
N ASN A 140 2.93 15.38 -16.48
CA ASN A 140 4.11 16.01 -15.93
C ASN A 140 4.89 15.01 -15.04
N PRO A 141 6.19 14.76 -15.30
CA PRO A 141 7.02 13.87 -14.52
C PRO A 141 7.54 14.48 -13.21
N ASP A 142 7.33 15.78 -12.96
CA ASP A 142 7.86 16.46 -11.78
C ASP A 142 7.36 15.85 -10.47
N GLY A 143 8.28 15.53 -9.58
CA GLY A 143 7.98 14.93 -8.29
C GLY A 143 7.72 13.42 -8.32
N ILE A 144 7.92 12.76 -9.46
CA ILE A 144 7.82 11.31 -9.60
C ILE A 144 9.22 10.70 -9.53
N ASP A 145 9.47 9.83 -8.54
CA ASP A 145 10.78 9.21 -8.35
C ASP A 145 11.09 8.18 -9.45
N PHE A 146 10.10 7.46 -9.92
CA PHE A 146 10.23 6.40 -10.92
C PHE A 146 9.18 6.55 -12.02
N PRO A 147 9.40 7.48 -12.96
CA PRO A 147 8.49 7.68 -14.08
C PRO A 147 8.62 6.51 -15.08
N ILE A 148 7.48 6.02 -15.55
CA ILE A 148 7.37 4.96 -16.55
C ILE A 148 6.59 5.53 -17.73
N PRO A 149 7.23 5.85 -18.84
CA PRO A 149 6.51 6.29 -20.03
C PRO A 149 5.66 5.14 -20.57
N GLY A 150 4.37 5.40 -20.77
CA GLY A 150 3.46 4.39 -21.25
C GLY A 150 2.03 4.89 -21.36
N ASN A 151 1.20 4.14 -22.08
CA ASN A 151 -0.21 4.45 -22.28
C ASN A 151 -1.01 4.13 -21.01
N ASP A 152 -1.70 5.11 -20.47
CA ASP A 152 -2.50 5.00 -19.24
C ASP A 152 -4.02 4.87 -19.51
N ASP A 153 -4.44 4.87 -20.80
CA ASP A 153 -5.84 4.76 -21.23
C ASP A 153 -6.21 3.36 -21.71
N ALA A 154 -5.31 2.70 -22.44
CA ALA A 154 -5.59 1.43 -23.09
C ALA A 154 -5.63 0.30 -22.05
N ARG A 155 -6.78 -0.40 -21.92
CA ARG A 155 -6.94 -1.51 -20.97
C ARG A 155 -5.85 -2.58 -21.12
N ARG A 156 -5.48 -2.93 -22.38
CA ARG A 156 -4.39 -3.91 -22.63
C ARG A 156 -3.04 -3.48 -22.08
N SER A 157 -2.72 -2.19 -22.15
CA SER A 157 -1.48 -1.65 -21.57
C SER A 157 -1.52 -1.70 -20.04
N ILE A 158 -2.65 -1.31 -19.45
CA ILE A 158 -2.87 -1.37 -18.00
C ILE A 158 -2.76 -2.80 -17.49
N ASP A 159 -3.41 -3.76 -18.14
CA ASP A 159 -3.35 -5.18 -17.79
C ASP A 159 -1.91 -5.71 -17.89
N LEU A 160 -1.13 -5.28 -18.89
CA LEU A 160 0.28 -5.64 -19.01
C LEU A 160 1.09 -5.15 -17.80
N TYR A 161 0.93 -3.88 -17.41
CA TYR A 161 1.63 -3.33 -16.25
C TYR A 161 1.23 -4.05 -14.95
N CYS A 162 -0.05 -4.33 -14.76
CA CYS A 162 -0.55 -5.06 -13.61
C CYS A 162 0.01 -6.47 -13.54
N ASN A 163 0.08 -7.20 -14.66
CA ASN A 163 0.64 -8.54 -14.71
C ASN A 163 2.14 -8.57 -14.40
N LEU A 164 2.93 -7.65 -14.98
CA LEU A 164 4.36 -7.52 -14.67
C LEU A 164 4.61 -7.19 -13.19
N LEU A 165 3.79 -6.33 -12.60
CA LEU A 165 3.86 -6.00 -11.18
C LEU A 165 3.49 -7.20 -10.30
N LYS A 166 2.44 -7.94 -10.68
CA LYS A 166 2.00 -9.15 -9.98
C LYS A 166 3.12 -10.20 -9.93
N GLU A 167 3.77 -10.47 -11.06
CA GLU A 167 4.91 -11.38 -11.12
C GLU A 167 6.07 -10.90 -10.25
N THR A 168 6.40 -9.60 -10.34
CA THR A 168 7.47 -8.99 -9.54
C THR A 168 7.22 -9.13 -8.04
N ILE A 169 6.00 -8.82 -7.59
CA ILE A 169 5.62 -8.89 -6.19
C ILE A 169 5.63 -10.35 -5.70
N ASN A 170 5.09 -11.27 -6.49
CA ASN A 170 5.07 -12.69 -6.13
C ASN A 170 6.47 -13.29 -6.02
N ASN A 171 7.39 -12.90 -6.91
CA ASN A 171 8.79 -13.32 -6.84
C ASN A 171 9.49 -12.71 -5.60
N ALA A 172 9.27 -11.43 -5.33
CA ALA A 172 9.83 -10.76 -4.15
C ALA A 172 9.30 -11.36 -2.83
N LYS A 173 8.02 -11.76 -2.78
CA LYS A 173 7.45 -12.44 -1.61
C LYS A 173 8.09 -13.79 -1.31
N LYS A 174 8.55 -14.53 -2.32
CA LYS A 174 9.26 -15.81 -2.13
C LYS A 174 10.63 -15.63 -1.48
N ASP A 175 11.25 -14.49 -1.70
CA ASP A 175 12.58 -14.19 -1.17
C ASP A 175 12.54 -13.46 0.19
N PHE A 176 11.37 -12.92 0.57
CA PHE A 176 11.18 -12.23 1.86
C PHE A 176 11.58 -13.06 3.09
N PRO A 177 11.23 -14.35 3.23
CA PRO A 177 11.67 -15.17 4.35
C PRO A 177 13.19 -15.28 4.46
N LYS A 178 13.88 -15.43 3.32
CA LYS A 178 15.36 -15.57 3.25
C LYS A 178 16.07 -14.29 3.71
N GLU A 179 15.57 -13.11 3.34
CA GLU A 179 16.16 -11.84 3.81
C GLU A 179 15.94 -11.60 5.31
N VAL A 180 14.83 -12.04 5.87
CA VAL A 180 14.57 -11.94 7.31
C VAL A 180 15.48 -12.88 8.10
N GLU A 181 15.68 -14.10 7.63
CA GLU A 181 16.61 -15.07 8.23
C GLU A 181 18.05 -14.57 8.17
N ALA A 182 18.51 -14.09 7.00
CA ALA A 182 19.86 -13.54 6.85
C ALA A 182 20.13 -12.37 7.79
N LYS A 183 19.21 -11.41 7.91
CA LYS A 183 19.33 -10.28 8.84
C LYS A 183 19.28 -10.68 10.31
N SER A 184 18.59 -11.75 10.65
CA SER A 184 18.54 -12.27 12.01
C SER A 184 19.85 -12.94 12.39
N GLU A 185 20.50 -13.61 11.45
CA GLU A 185 21.84 -14.22 11.65
C GLU A 185 22.96 -13.18 11.75
N GLU A 186 22.94 -12.13 10.91
CA GLU A 186 23.88 -11.01 11.01
C GLU A 186 23.78 -10.32 12.38
N LYS A 187 22.55 -10.01 12.84
CA LYS A 187 22.36 -9.41 14.17
C LYS A 187 22.84 -10.30 15.32
N LYS A 188 22.67 -11.61 15.22
CA LYS A 188 23.21 -12.55 16.23
C LYS A 188 24.74 -12.53 16.24
N LYS A 189 25.38 -12.55 15.07
CA LYS A 189 26.85 -12.47 14.97
C LYS A 189 27.41 -11.18 15.57
N ASP A 190 26.76 -10.02 15.28
CA ASP A 190 27.16 -8.74 15.84
C ASP A 190 27.03 -8.67 17.37
N ILE A 191 26.01 -9.32 17.95
CA ILE A 191 25.82 -9.40 19.40
C ILE A 191 26.88 -10.30 20.02
N ASP A 192 27.17 -11.45 19.41
CA ASP A 192 28.17 -12.40 19.89
C ASP A 192 29.60 -11.79 19.81
N GLU A 193 29.92 -11.05 18.74
CA GLU A 193 31.22 -10.33 18.63
C GLU A 193 31.36 -9.22 19.68
N LYS A 194 30.28 -8.47 19.97
CA LYS A 194 30.33 -7.46 21.05
C LYS A 194 30.50 -8.07 22.42
N SER A 195 29.80 -9.12 22.72
CA SER A 195 29.93 -9.82 24.00
C SER A 195 31.34 -10.46 24.20
N LEU A 196 31.95 -10.96 23.11
CA LEU A 196 33.31 -11.47 23.14
C LEU A 196 34.36 -10.36 23.34
N LYS A 197 34.15 -9.18 22.78
CA LYS A 197 35.04 -7.99 22.99
C LYS A 197 34.91 -7.44 24.41
N GLU A 198 33.71 -7.36 24.96
CA GLU A 198 33.46 -6.93 26.34
C GLU A 198 34.11 -7.90 27.36
N ASN A 199 33.96 -9.21 27.16
CA ASN A 199 34.56 -10.22 28.02
C ASN A 199 36.09 -10.20 27.95
N LYS A 200 36.72 -9.96 26.76
CA LYS A 200 38.18 -9.79 26.64
C LYS A 200 38.67 -8.55 27.35
N ASN A 201 37.96 -7.44 27.32
CA ASN A 201 38.36 -6.21 28.03
C ASN A 201 38.24 -6.36 29.57
N ILE A 202 37.35 -7.18 30.06
CA ILE A 202 37.22 -7.47 31.50
C ILE A 202 38.41 -8.32 31.98
N ILE A 203 38.84 -9.28 31.18
CA ILE A 203 39.99 -10.17 31.51
C ILE A 203 41.33 -9.43 31.46
N LEU A 204 41.50 -8.40 30.66
CA LEU A 204 42.72 -7.61 30.52
C LEU A 204 42.90 -6.52 31.60
N ASN A 205 41.86 -6.26 32.38
CA ASN A 205 41.87 -5.26 33.48
C ASN A 205 41.95 -5.90 34.89
N TYR A 206 42.23 -7.19 34.99
CA TYR A 206 42.59 -7.92 36.20
C TYR A 206 44.03 -8.40 36.13
#